data_59d76fe492374388e3a3c3d33e36f041
#
_entry.id   59d76fe492374388e3a3c3d33e36f041
#
_cell.length_a   1.000
_cell.length_b   1.000
_cell.length_c   1.000
_cell.angle_alpha   90.00
_cell.angle_beta   90.00
_cell.angle_gamma   90.00
#
_symmetry.space_group_name_H-M   'P 1'
#
loop_
_entity.id
_entity.type
_entity.pdbx_description
1 polymer ?
#
loop_
_entity_poly.entity_id
_entity_poly.type
_entity_poly.pdbx_seq_one_letter_code
_entity_poly.pdbx_strand_id
1 'polypeptide(L)'
;MLFAPLIIGMICGSWVVGRTADAVDRSRLITIGYLATIVTSTVNLLMVIIAPTPSGSFDASLLPVLVGPMLMSFTASLFFAPIQLEILDLFPHERGAAASLGTFFTLLTNALLAGVIAPIVTASLVTLAATALCFVLAGSALWGWHLVVRRRLLDRAEPTGGAAAEPVDGTR
;
A
#
# COMPACT_ATOMS: atom_id res chain seq x y z
N MET A 1 -17.12 18.42 8.30
CA MET A 1 -15.71 18.79 7.93
C MET A 1 -14.65 17.74 8.33
N LEU A 2 -15.06 16.55 8.78
CA LEU A 2 -14.17 15.43 9.17
C LEU A 2 -13.39 14.80 8.00
N PHE A 3 -13.81 14.99 6.76
CA PHE A 3 -13.13 14.45 5.57
C PHE A 3 -11.96 15.31 5.06
N ALA A 4 -11.84 16.56 5.50
CA ALA A 4 -10.78 17.45 5.04
C ALA A 4 -9.36 16.92 5.34
N PRO A 5 -9.05 16.38 6.53
CA PRO A 5 -7.73 15.81 6.81
C PRO A 5 -7.37 14.62 5.90
N LEU A 6 -8.35 13.76 5.59
CA LEU A 6 -8.18 12.64 4.68
C LEU A 6 -7.76 13.09 3.27
N ILE A 7 -8.46 14.10 2.74
CA ILE A 7 -8.17 14.66 1.40
C ILE A 7 -6.79 15.30 1.37
N ILE A 8 -6.44 16.07 2.42
CA ILE A 8 -5.10 16.69 2.54
C ILE A 8 -4.02 15.61 2.56
N GLY A 9 -4.21 14.53 3.34
CA GLY A 9 -3.29 13.41 3.37
C GLY A 9 -3.08 12.78 2.00
N MET A 10 -4.17 12.52 1.26
CA MET A 10 -4.11 11.97 -0.10
C MET A 10 -3.37 12.90 -1.09
N ILE A 11 -3.66 14.19 -1.07
CA ILE A 11 -3.02 15.17 -1.95
C ILE A 11 -1.52 15.24 -1.67
N CYS A 12 -1.14 15.38 -0.39
CA CYS A 12 0.27 15.42 0.00
C CYS A 12 1.02 14.14 -0.39
N GLY A 13 0.41 12.98 -0.15
CA GLY A 13 1.02 11.69 -0.52
C GLY A 13 1.17 11.53 -2.03
N SER A 14 0.16 11.88 -2.82
CA SER A 14 0.24 11.84 -4.28
C SER A 14 1.29 12.81 -4.83
N TRP A 15 1.44 13.99 -4.22
CA TRP A 15 2.47 14.95 -4.59
C TRP A 15 3.88 14.41 -4.32
N VAL A 16 4.09 13.76 -3.16
CA VAL A 16 5.38 13.11 -2.84
C VAL A 16 5.68 12.00 -3.84
N VAL A 17 4.72 11.14 -4.16
CA VAL A 17 4.89 10.08 -5.17
C VAL A 17 5.28 10.68 -6.53
N GLY A 18 4.59 11.72 -6.97
CA GLY A 18 4.92 12.39 -8.24
C GLY A 18 6.34 12.96 -8.29
N ARG A 19 6.86 13.44 -7.13
CA ARG A 19 8.24 13.94 -7.04
C ARG A 19 9.30 12.86 -6.93
N THR A 20 8.97 11.72 -6.38
CA THR A 20 9.92 10.63 -6.12
C THR A 20 9.89 9.53 -7.17
N ALA A 21 8.89 9.53 -8.05
CA ALA A 21 8.69 8.49 -9.06
C ALA A 21 9.88 8.34 -10.02
N ASP A 22 10.58 9.43 -10.36
CA ASP A 22 11.75 9.41 -11.25
C ASP A 22 13.06 9.08 -10.51
N ALA A 23 13.10 9.28 -9.19
CA ALA A 23 14.33 9.15 -8.38
C ALA A 23 14.45 7.80 -7.66
N VAL A 24 13.35 7.12 -7.43
CA VAL A 24 13.29 5.89 -6.61
C VAL A 24 12.66 4.76 -7.40
N ASP A 25 13.29 3.59 -7.32
CA ASP A 25 12.75 2.35 -7.88
C ASP A 25 11.32 2.11 -7.40
N ARG A 26 10.38 1.88 -8.32
CA ARG A 26 8.95 1.67 -8.04
C ARG A 26 8.71 0.62 -6.95
N SER A 27 9.44 -0.49 -7.00
CA SER A 27 9.35 -1.56 -5.99
C SER A 27 9.79 -1.12 -4.59
N ARG A 28 10.80 -0.25 -4.52
CA ARG A 28 11.24 0.34 -3.24
C ARG A 28 10.19 1.32 -2.70
N LEU A 29 9.60 2.13 -3.58
CA LEU A 29 8.57 3.09 -3.19
C LEU A 29 7.33 2.38 -2.61
N ILE A 30 6.88 1.29 -3.24
CA ILE A 30 5.80 0.45 -2.75
C ILE A 30 6.15 -0.14 -1.37
N THR A 31 7.35 -0.67 -1.21
CA THR A 31 7.81 -1.26 0.06
C THR A 31 7.86 -0.21 1.18
N ILE A 32 8.40 0.97 0.89
CA ILE A 32 8.42 2.10 1.85
C ILE A 32 7.00 2.51 2.22
N GLY A 33 6.10 2.59 1.23
CA GLY A 33 4.69 2.90 1.45
C GLY A 33 4.00 1.90 2.39
N TYR A 34 4.19 0.60 2.18
CA TYR A 34 3.66 -0.42 3.09
C TYR A 34 4.25 -0.34 4.50
N LEU A 35 5.57 -0.18 4.63
CA LEU A 35 6.21 -0.03 5.94
C LEU A 35 5.70 1.22 6.68
N ALA A 36 5.60 2.34 6.00
CA ALA A 36 5.06 3.57 6.56
C ALA A 36 3.60 3.39 7.01
N THR A 37 2.79 2.67 6.21
CA THR A 37 1.39 2.39 6.55
C THR A 37 1.27 1.45 7.75
N ILE A 38 2.12 0.43 7.88
CA ILE A 38 2.17 -0.45 9.06
C ILE A 38 2.48 0.37 10.32
N VAL A 39 3.52 1.20 10.27
CA VAL A 39 3.91 2.06 11.41
C VAL A 39 2.76 2.99 11.79
N THR A 40 2.17 3.68 10.80
CA THR A 40 1.06 4.61 11.03
C THR A 40 -0.16 3.92 11.60
N SER A 41 -0.52 2.74 11.08
CA SER A 41 -1.66 1.95 11.57
C SER A 41 -1.43 1.44 12.99
N THR A 42 -0.20 1.03 13.32
CA THR A 42 0.18 0.59 14.67
C THR A 42 0.12 1.75 15.65
N VAL A 43 0.68 2.90 15.29
CA VAL A 43 0.60 4.12 16.11
C VAL A 43 -0.85 4.55 16.31
N ASN A 44 -1.67 4.51 15.27
CA ASN A 44 -3.09 4.84 15.36
C ASN A 44 -3.82 3.90 16.33
N LEU A 45 -3.59 2.59 16.23
CA LEU A 45 -4.17 1.61 17.15
C LEU A 45 -3.73 1.87 18.60
N LEU A 46 -2.44 2.12 18.84
CA LEU A 46 -1.93 2.44 20.17
C LEU A 46 -2.56 3.72 20.72
N MET A 47 -2.68 4.76 19.90
CA MET A 47 -3.34 6.00 20.31
C MET A 47 -4.79 5.79 20.70
N VAL A 48 -5.54 4.96 19.94
CA VAL A 48 -6.95 4.65 20.25
C VAL A 48 -7.09 3.83 21.54
N ILE A 49 -6.12 2.97 21.85
CA ILE A 49 -6.12 2.17 23.09
C ILE A 49 -5.77 3.04 24.32
N ILE A 50 -4.81 3.95 24.17
CA ILE A 50 -4.29 4.76 25.27
C ILE A 50 -5.17 6.01 25.52
N ALA A 51 -5.77 6.57 24.47
CA ALA A 51 -6.61 7.75 24.61
C ALA A 51 -7.90 7.42 25.34
N PRO A 52 -8.23 8.10 26.44
CA PRO A 52 -9.53 7.93 27.07
C PRO A 52 -10.62 8.32 26.06
N THR A 53 -11.71 7.51 26.05
CA THR A 53 -12.89 7.77 25.19
C THR A 53 -13.34 9.22 25.32
N PRO A 54 -13.58 9.93 24.22
CA PRO A 54 -13.91 11.35 24.27
C PRO A 54 -15.23 11.56 25.01
N SER A 55 -15.15 12.03 26.22
CA SER A 55 -16.32 12.56 26.96
C SER A 55 -16.53 14.01 26.49
N GLY A 56 -17.28 14.17 25.40
CA GLY A 56 -18.09 15.35 25.08
C GLY A 56 -17.44 16.73 24.90
N SER A 57 -16.17 16.93 25.14
CA SER A 57 -15.47 18.22 24.94
C SER A 57 -14.50 18.16 23.77
N PHE A 58 -14.47 19.24 22.98
CA PHE A 58 -13.62 19.42 21.79
C PHE A 58 -12.12 19.60 22.15
N ASP A 59 -11.62 18.82 23.10
CA ASP A 59 -10.27 18.90 23.62
C ASP A 59 -9.29 17.98 22.88
N ALA A 60 -8.02 18.03 23.24
CA ALA A 60 -6.88 17.35 22.62
C ALA A 60 -7.06 15.87 22.25
N SER A 61 -8.15 15.23 22.70
CA SER A 61 -8.56 13.86 22.33
C SER A 61 -9.06 13.71 20.88
N LEU A 62 -9.34 14.81 20.16
CA LEU A 62 -9.68 14.76 18.73
C LEU A 62 -8.46 14.68 17.81
N LEU A 63 -7.27 15.02 18.29
CA LEU A 63 -6.04 14.94 17.51
C LEU A 63 -5.77 13.53 16.96
N PRO A 64 -5.84 12.43 17.74
CA PRO A 64 -5.65 11.08 17.21
C PRO A 64 -6.70 10.70 16.18
N VAL A 65 -7.95 11.16 16.36
CA VAL A 65 -9.06 10.84 15.46
C VAL A 65 -8.95 11.59 14.13
N LEU A 66 -8.34 12.76 14.08
CA LEU A 66 -8.11 13.51 12.85
C LEU A 66 -6.77 13.17 12.18
N VAL A 67 -5.70 13.09 12.98
CA VAL A 67 -4.33 12.88 12.47
C VAL A 67 -4.12 11.45 12.02
N GLY A 68 -4.72 10.47 12.69
CA GLY A 68 -4.62 9.06 12.33
C GLY A 68 -5.06 8.78 10.89
N PRO A 69 -6.33 9.09 10.52
CA PRO A 69 -6.80 8.90 9.16
C PRO A 69 -6.05 9.74 8.11
N MET A 70 -5.61 10.95 8.47
CA MET A 70 -4.79 11.79 7.58
C MET A 70 -3.46 11.10 7.23
N LEU A 71 -2.74 10.61 8.24
CA LEU A 71 -1.48 9.89 8.02
C LEU A 71 -1.69 8.57 7.29
N MET A 72 -2.76 7.83 7.59
CA MET A 72 -3.11 6.61 6.87
C MET A 72 -3.38 6.88 5.39
N SER A 73 -4.12 7.93 5.07
CA SER A 73 -4.39 8.33 3.67
C SER A 73 -3.12 8.77 2.94
N PHE A 74 -2.25 9.50 3.63
CA PHE A 74 -0.95 9.89 3.11
C PHE A 74 -0.09 8.67 2.77
N THR A 75 0.10 7.76 3.70
CA THR A 75 0.94 6.57 3.50
C THR A 75 0.32 5.59 2.50
N ALA A 76 -1.02 5.44 2.47
CA ALA A 76 -1.72 4.62 1.49
C ALA A 76 -1.49 5.11 0.06
N SER A 77 -1.46 6.42 -0.19
CA SER A 77 -1.21 6.97 -1.52
C SER A 77 0.21 6.70 -2.02
N LEU A 78 1.19 6.48 -1.13
CA LEU A 78 2.58 6.16 -1.50
C LEU A 78 2.71 4.81 -2.22
N PHE A 79 1.87 3.84 -1.93
CA PHE A 79 1.93 2.53 -2.60
C PHE A 79 0.80 2.32 -3.60
N PHE A 80 -0.36 2.97 -3.44
CA PHE A 80 -1.53 2.75 -4.29
C PHE A 80 -1.27 3.15 -5.75
N ALA A 81 -0.75 4.35 -5.99
CA ALA A 81 -0.47 4.82 -7.34
C ALA A 81 0.62 4.02 -8.06
N PRO A 82 1.78 3.70 -7.43
CA PRO A 82 2.80 2.85 -8.04
C PRO A 82 2.31 1.44 -8.36
N ILE A 83 1.47 0.81 -7.52
CA ILE A 83 0.90 -0.52 -7.78
C ILE A 83 -0.01 -0.48 -9.00
N GLN A 84 -0.85 0.54 -9.14
CA GLN A 84 -1.72 0.69 -10.31
C GLN A 84 -0.91 0.80 -11.61
N LEU A 85 0.18 1.56 -11.59
CA LEU A 85 1.09 1.66 -12.73
C LEU A 85 1.77 0.32 -13.04
N GLU A 86 2.19 -0.44 -12.02
CA GLU A 86 2.81 -1.75 -12.21
C GLU A 86 1.84 -2.74 -12.88
N ILE A 87 0.56 -2.73 -12.49
CA ILE A 87 -0.48 -3.55 -13.12
C ILE A 87 -0.66 -3.17 -14.59
N LEU A 88 -0.67 -1.87 -14.92
CA LEU A 88 -0.81 -1.42 -16.31
C LEU A 88 0.40 -1.80 -17.18
N ASP A 89 1.58 -1.81 -16.62
CA ASP A 89 2.82 -2.15 -17.32
C ASP A 89 2.96 -3.67 -17.57
N LEU A 90 2.30 -4.52 -16.76
CA LEU A 90 2.23 -5.96 -17.03
C LEU A 90 1.42 -6.28 -18.31
N PHE A 91 0.46 -5.42 -18.69
CA PHE A 91 -0.43 -5.65 -19.83
C PHE A 91 -0.36 -4.48 -20.82
N PRO A 92 0.78 -4.29 -21.54
CA PRO A 92 1.01 -3.12 -22.38
C PRO A 92 0.03 -3.03 -23.57
N HIS A 93 -0.46 -4.16 -24.05
CA HIS A 93 -1.40 -4.21 -25.20
C HIS A 93 -2.87 -4.09 -24.79
N GLU A 94 -3.20 -4.33 -23.49
CA GLU A 94 -4.57 -4.36 -22.98
C GLU A 94 -4.73 -3.47 -21.74
N ARG A 95 -4.06 -2.32 -21.72
CA ARG A 95 -4.06 -1.38 -20.57
C ARG A 95 -5.46 -0.97 -20.12
N GLY A 96 -6.38 -0.79 -21.08
CA GLY A 96 -7.77 -0.44 -20.77
C GLY A 96 -8.52 -1.54 -20.04
N ALA A 97 -8.36 -2.79 -20.47
CA ALA A 97 -8.96 -3.95 -19.81
C ALA A 97 -8.36 -4.17 -18.41
N ALA A 98 -7.04 -4.06 -18.27
CA ALA A 98 -6.35 -4.18 -16.99
C ALA A 98 -6.80 -3.09 -15.99
N ALA A 99 -6.94 -1.84 -16.43
CA ALA A 99 -7.42 -0.74 -15.61
C ALA A 99 -8.86 -0.95 -15.15
N SER A 100 -9.76 -1.36 -16.05
CA SER A 100 -11.17 -1.61 -15.72
C SER A 100 -11.33 -2.77 -14.75
N LEU A 101 -10.57 -3.84 -14.93
CA LEU A 101 -10.57 -5.01 -14.04
C LEU A 101 -10.02 -4.63 -12.65
N GLY A 102 -8.93 -3.87 -12.57
CA GLY A 102 -8.39 -3.36 -11.32
C GLY A 102 -9.39 -2.48 -10.57
N THR A 103 -10.07 -1.58 -11.28
CA THR A 103 -11.13 -0.73 -10.72
C THR A 103 -12.32 -1.57 -10.23
N PHE A 104 -12.74 -2.56 -11.01
CA PHE A 104 -13.82 -3.47 -10.61
C PHE A 104 -13.51 -4.19 -9.30
N PHE A 105 -12.33 -4.80 -9.18
CA PHE A 105 -11.92 -5.47 -7.94
C PHE A 105 -11.81 -4.50 -6.76
N THR A 106 -11.32 -3.29 -6.98
CA THR A 106 -11.27 -2.25 -5.94
C THR A 106 -12.66 -1.87 -5.44
N LEU A 107 -13.60 -1.63 -6.35
CA LEU A 107 -14.99 -1.30 -6.01
C LEU A 107 -15.70 -2.47 -5.33
N LEU A 108 -15.50 -3.69 -5.81
CA LEU A 108 -16.06 -4.90 -5.21
C LEU A 108 -15.54 -5.09 -3.78
N THR A 109 -14.24 -4.94 -3.57
CA THR A 109 -13.63 -5.02 -2.24
C THR A 109 -14.18 -3.93 -1.32
N ASN A 110 -14.30 -2.69 -1.80
CA ASN A 110 -14.88 -1.59 -1.03
C ASN A 110 -16.35 -1.85 -0.66
N ALA A 111 -17.14 -2.41 -1.58
CA ALA A 111 -18.52 -2.78 -1.33
C ALA A 111 -18.64 -3.87 -0.25
N LEU A 112 -17.78 -4.90 -0.31
CA LEU A 112 -17.73 -5.95 0.71
C LEU A 112 -17.29 -5.40 2.08
N LEU A 113 -16.26 -4.55 2.09
CA LEU A 113 -15.81 -3.90 3.32
C LEU A 113 -16.91 -3.04 3.94
N ALA A 114 -17.57 -2.21 3.14
CA ALA A 114 -18.62 -1.31 3.62
C ALA A 114 -19.91 -2.05 4.00
N GLY A 115 -20.30 -3.07 3.22
CA GLY A 115 -21.56 -3.78 3.41
C GLY A 115 -21.52 -4.89 4.46
N VAL A 116 -20.37 -5.56 4.61
CA VAL A 116 -20.25 -6.74 5.48
C VAL A 116 -19.37 -6.46 6.68
N ILE A 117 -18.19 -5.91 6.47
CA ILE A 117 -17.19 -5.77 7.54
C ILE A 117 -17.47 -4.54 8.40
N ALA A 118 -17.79 -3.39 7.79
CA ALA A 118 -18.01 -2.16 8.53
C ALA A 118 -19.13 -2.28 9.58
N PRO A 119 -20.31 -2.86 9.33
CA PRO A 119 -21.34 -3.01 10.34
C PRO A 119 -20.89 -3.81 11.57
N ILE A 120 -19.99 -4.79 11.37
CA ILE A 120 -19.49 -5.66 12.44
C ILE A 120 -18.42 -4.94 13.28
N VAL A 121 -17.61 -4.11 12.63
CA VAL A 121 -16.40 -3.53 13.21
C VAL A 121 -16.63 -2.15 13.82
N THR A 122 -17.69 -1.43 13.39
CA THR A 122 -18.00 -0.09 13.90
C THR A 122 -18.51 -0.06 15.35
N ALA A 123 -18.69 -1.23 15.98
CA ALA A 123 -19.07 -1.32 17.39
C ALA A 123 -18.05 -0.71 18.36
N SER A 124 -16.75 -0.60 17.95
CA SER A 124 -15.68 -0.01 18.76
C SER A 124 -14.60 0.58 17.86
N LEU A 125 -14.05 1.75 18.26
CA LEU A 125 -12.91 2.39 17.59
C LEU A 125 -11.68 1.49 17.59
N VAL A 126 -11.48 0.72 18.67
CA VAL A 126 -10.36 -0.25 18.77
C VAL A 126 -10.49 -1.36 17.74
N THR A 127 -11.71 -1.91 17.58
CA THR A 127 -11.98 -2.97 16.59
C THR A 127 -11.76 -2.45 15.18
N LEU A 128 -12.19 -1.22 14.90
CA LEU A 128 -11.98 -0.57 13.60
C LEU A 128 -10.48 -0.42 13.29
N ALA A 129 -9.70 0.12 14.24
CA ALA A 129 -8.25 0.31 14.09
C ALA A 129 -7.49 -1.02 13.97
N ALA A 130 -7.87 -2.03 14.76
CA ALA A 130 -7.28 -3.36 14.68
C ALA A 130 -7.56 -4.04 13.33
N THR A 131 -8.78 -3.93 12.81
CA THR A 131 -9.15 -4.47 11.50
C THR A 131 -8.38 -3.80 10.39
N ALA A 132 -8.23 -2.47 10.43
CA ALA A 132 -7.42 -1.73 9.47
C ALA A 132 -5.96 -2.22 9.48
N LEU A 133 -5.37 -2.42 10.66
CA LEU A 133 -4.02 -2.97 10.80
C LEU A 133 -3.92 -4.39 10.23
N CYS A 134 -4.89 -5.27 10.48
CA CYS A 134 -4.91 -6.62 9.91
C CYS A 134 -4.92 -6.62 8.38
N PHE A 135 -5.71 -5.73 7.75
CA PHE A 135 -5.71 -5.60 6.28
C PHE A 135 -4.38 -5.08 5.73
N VAL A 136 -3.76 -4.11 6.40
CA VAL A 136 -2.44 -3.59 6.02
C VAL A 136 -1.38 -4.68 6.12
N LEU A 137 -1.40 -5.48 7.20
CA LEU A 137 -0.48 -6.61 7.36
C LEU A 137 -0.70 -7.71 6.31
N ALA A 138 -1.94 -8.03 6.00
CA ALA A 138 -2.26 -8.98 4.94
C ALA A 138 -1.76 -8.49 3.56
N GLY A 139 -2.01 -7.23 3.22
CA GLY A 139 -1.52 -6.62 1.98
C GLY A 139 0.02 -6.60 1.90
N SER A 140 0.68 -6.25 3.00
CA SER A 140 2.15 -6.23 3.07
C SER A 140 2.76 -7.63 2.97
N ALA A 141 2.11 -8.64 3.55
CA ALA A 141 2.54 -10.03 3.44
C ALA A 141 2.44 -10.54 2.00
N LEU A 142 1.35 -10.22 1.29
CA LEU A 142 1.19 -10.54 -0.13
C LEU A 142 2.25 -9.85 -0.99
N TRP A 143 2.54 -8.58 -0.72
CA TRP A 143 3.62 -7.87 -1.41
C TRP A 143 4.99 -8.49 -1.14
N GLY A 144 5.29 -8.81 0.12
CA GLY A 144 6.53 -9.51 0.50
C GLY A 144 6.67 -10.86 -0.21
N TRP A 145 5.59 -11.63 -0.28
CA TRP A 145 5.54 -12.88 -1.04
C TRP A 145 5.88 -12.67 -2.52
N HIS A 146 5.26 -11.68 -3.15
CA HIS A 146 5.53 -11.31 -4.54
C HIS A 146 7.01 -11.00 -4.77
N LEU A 147 7.65 -10.22 -3.88
CA LEU A 147 9.08 -9.90 -3.98
C LEU A 147 9.98 -11.14 -3.85
N VAL A 148 9.65 -12.05 -2.94
CA VAL A 148 10.41 -13.30 -2.77
C VAL A 148 10.30 -14.19 -4.00
N VAL A 149 9.09 -14.35 -4.55
CA VAL A 149 8.86 -15.14 -5.78
C VAL A 149 9.62 -14.54 -6.95
N ARG A 150 9.54 -13.21 -7.13
CA ARG A 150 10.26 -12.50 -8.20
C ARG A 150 11.77 -12.71 -8.12
N ARG A 151 12.36 -12.60 -6.92
CA ARG A 151 13.79 -12.85 -6.71
C ARG A 151 14.16 -14.28 -7.08
N ARG A 152 13.41 -15.27 -6.61
CA ARG A 152 13.67 -16.69 -6.92
C ARG A 152 13.61 -17.00 -8.42
N LEU A 153 12.73 -16.33 -9.17
CA LEU A 153 12.63 -16.48 -10.62
C LEU A 153 13.85 -15.87 -11.34
N LEU A 154 14.33 -14.72 -10.89
CA LEU A 154 15.54 -14.08 -11.43
C LEU A 154 16.78 -14.92 -11.15
N ASP A 155 16.95 -15.44 -9.93
CA ASP A 155 18.07 -16.30 -9.55
C ASP A 155 18.10 -17.62 -10.37
N ARG A 156 16.95 -18.09 -10.83
CA ARG A 156 16.85 -19.27 -11.71
C ARG A 156 17.14 -18.96 -13.18
N ALA A 157 16.99 -17.73 -13.60
CA ALA A 157 17.23 -17.31 -14.98
C ALA A 157 18.72 -17.03 -15.28
N GLU A 158 19.54 -16.77 -14.26
CA GLU A 158 20.98 -16.50 -14.42
C GLU A 158 21.93 -17.71 -14.59
N PRO A 159 21.60 -18.99 -14.31
CA PRO A 159 22.58 -20.07 -14.36
C PRO A 159 23.05 -20.47 -15.78
N THR A 160 22.50 -19.92 -16.85
CA THR A 160 22.76 -20.43 -18.23
C THR A 160 23.65 -19.51 -19.09
N GLY A 161 24.10 -18.36 -18.57
CA GLY A 161 24.91 -17.39 -19.34
C GLY A 161 26.44 -17.56 -19.22
N GLY A 162 26.93 -18.39 -18.31
CA GLY A 162 28.35 -18.48 -18.00
C GLY A 162 29.17 -19.60 -18.71
N ALA A 163 28.51 -20.47 -19.50
CA ALA A 163 29.15 -21.66 -20.03
C ALA A 163 29.38 -21.68 -21.55
N ALA A 164 29.17 -20.60 -22.27
CA ALA A 164 29.34 -20.55 -23.72
C ALA A 164 30.17 -19.35 -24.22
N ALA A 165 31.30 -19.09 -23.57
CA ALA A 165 32.38 -18.32 -24.18
C ALA A 165 33.57 -19.23 -24.32
N GLU A 166 33.46 -20.24 -25.18
CA GLU A 166 34.64 -20.96 -25.69
C GLU A 166 35.35 -20.03 -26.67
N PRO A 167 36.65 -19.76 -26.46
CA PRO A 167 37.42 -18.94 -27.38
C PRO A 167 37.51 -19.69 -28.70
N VAL A 168 36.95 -19.16 -29.78
CA VAL A 168 37.24 -19.61 -31.13
C VAL A 168 38.72 -19.32 -31.38
N ASP A 169 39.52 -20.36 -31.22
CA ASP A 169 40.90 -20.39 -31.61
C ASP A 169 41.03 -20.14 -33.12
N GLY A 170 41.47 -18.95 -33.47
CA GLY A 170 41.75 -18.51 -34.81
C GLY A 170 43.14 -18.97 -35.27
N THR A 171 43.26 -20.19 -35.76
CA THR A 171 44.39 -20.61 -36.57
C THR A 171 43.94 -21.22 -37.89
N ARG A 172 43.95 -20.41 -38.96
CA ARG A 172 44.56 -20.64 -40.26
C ARG A 172 44.17 -19.59 -41.27
#